data_95e3f28874e998a8e55d43472107031b
#
_entry.id   95e3f28874e998a8e55d43472107031b
#
_cell.length_a   1.000
_cell.length_b   1.000
_cell.length_c   1.000
_cell.angle_alpha   90.00
_cell.angle_beta   90.00
_cell.angle_gamma   90.00
#
_symmetry.space_group_name_H-M   'P 1'
#
loop_
_entity.id
_entity.type
_entity.pdbx_description
1 polymer ?
#
loop_
_entity_poly.entity_id
_entity_poly.type
_entity_poly.pdbx_seq_one_letter_code
_entity_poly.pdbx_strand_id
1 'polypeptide(L)'
;MSKSNLKTGFIDIAAALFVIGGVVSLVVSLVAFPIYSLYPFQMQFFSFVFAVVLIVGVVCSLGAIHCFTLTTKRLLHEAGMRGIIFGAILLAFSVGLVGTNRDLNTGLGTASAILVLIAGAISYVLRESVLPRAPMLMREQIAS
;
A
#
# COMPACT_ATOMS: atom_id res chain seq x y z
N MET A 1 -23.78 -19.76 2.17
CA MET A 1 -23.25 -18.39 1.95
C MET A 1 -23.13 -18.18 0.45
N SER A 2 -23.76 -17.11 -0.08
CA SER A 2 -23.70 -16.82 -1.52
C SER A 2 -22.29 -16.36 -1.91
N LYS A 3 -21.79 -16.77 -3.09
CA LYS A 3 -20.48 -16.36 -3.62
C LYS A 3 -20.32 -14.83 -3.72
N SER A 4 -21.41 -14.08 -3.84
CA SER A 4 -21.42 -12.62 -3.88
C SER A 4 -21.04 -12.00 -2.52
N ASN A 5 -21.51 -12.56 -1.42
CA ASN A 5 -21.22 -12.04 -0.07
C ASN A 5 -19.75 -12.26 0.30
N LEU A 6 -19.16 -13.36 -0.14
CA LEU A 6 -17.74 -13.62 0.10
C LEU A 6 -16.83 -12.61 -0.60
N LYS A 7 -17.15 -12.24 -1.85
CA LYS A 7 -16.38 -11.26 -2.62
C LYS A 7 -16.44 -9.86 -2.03
N THR A 8 -17.61 -9.44 -1.57
CA THR A 8 -17.78 -8.14 -0.90
C THR A 8 -16.94 -8.11 0.38
N GLY A 9 -16.94 -9.19 1.17
CA GLY A 9 -16.12 -9.27 2.38
C GLY A 9 -14.62 -9.14 2.11
N PHE A 10 -14.09 -9.73 1.04
CA PHE A 10 -12.68 -9.57 0.68
C PHE A 10 -12.32 -8.14 0.23
N ILE A 11 -13.24 -7.44 -0.43
CA ILE A 11 -13.04 -6.03 -0.81
C ILE A 11 -12.98 -5.16 0.45
N ASP A 12 -13.87 -5.40 1.42
CA ASP A 12 -13.87 -4.68 2.68
C ASP A 12 -12.61 -4.94 3.51
N ILE A 13 -12.11 -6.19 3.51
CA ILE A 13 -10.84 -6.55 4.14
C ILE A 13 -9.68 -5.81 3.46
N ALA A 14 -9.60 -5.82 2.15
CA ALA A 14 -8.55 -5.11 1.42
C ALA A 14 -8.59 -3.59 1.70
N ALA A 15 -9.79 -3.00 1.74
CA ALA A 15 -9.97 -1.60 2.09
C ALA A 15 -9.49 -1.30 3.52
N ALA A 16 -9.84 -2.13 4.50
CA ALA A 16 -9.38 -1.98 5.88
C ALA A 16 -7.85 -2.09 6.00
N LEU A 17 -7.23 -3.04 5.29
CA LEU A 17 -5.78 -3.22 5.29
C LEU A 17 -5.05 -2.01 4.68
N PHE A 18 -5.59 -1.37 3.63
CA PHE A 18 -5.03 -0.14 3.07
C PHE A 18 -5.05 1.02 4.08
N VAL A 19 -6.16 1.18 4.82
CA VAL A 19 -6.26 2.23 5.85
C VAL A 19 -5.29 1.96 6.99
N ILE A 20 -5.32 0.75 7.55
CA ILE A 20 -4.47 0.40 8.69
C ILE A 20 -3.00 0.49 8.30
N GLY A 21 -2.60 -0.13 7.19
CA GLY A 21 -1.23 -0.09 6.70
C GLY A 21 -0.77 1.33 6.37
N GLY A 22 -1.61 2.12 5.68
CA GLY A 22 -1.29 3.50 5.33
C GLY A 22 -1.15 4.41 6.55
N VAL A 23 -2.07 4.33 7.51
CA VAL A 23 -2.03 5.15 8.74
C VAL A 23 -0.83 4.76 9.61
N VAL A 24 -0.58 3.47 9.83
CA VAL A 24 0.58 3.01 10.62
C VAL A 24 1.89 3.44 9.95
N SER A 25 2.00 3.29 8.63
CA SER A 25 3.18 3.74 7.88
C SER A 25 3.39 5.25 7.98
N LEU A 26 2.31 6.03 7.92
CA LEU A 26 2.37 7.49 8.07
C LEU A 26 2.87 7.88 9.47
N VAL A 27 2.31 7.28 10.51
CA VAL A 27 2.74 7.52 11.90
C VAL A 27 4.20 7.16 12.10
N VAL A 28 4.63 5.98 11.62
CA VAL A 28 6.03 5.54 11.71
C VAL A 28 6.96 6.52 10.97
N SER A 29 6.59 6.98 9.78
CA SER A 29 7.37 7.95 9.01
C SER A 29 7.51 9.29 9.74
N LEU A 30 6.44 9.77 10.38
CA LEU A 30 6.45 11.03 11.12
C LEU A 30 7.19 10.94 12.47
N VAL A 31 7.08 9.80 13.18
CA VAL A 31 7.74 9.60 14.47
C VAL A 31 9.23 9.30 14.31
N ALA A 32 9.64 8.65 13.23
CA ALA A 32 11.05 8.39 12.96
C ALA A 32 11.86 9.70 12.77
N PHE A 33 11.26 10.74 12.20
CA PHE A 33 11.94 11.99 11.90
C PHE A 33 12.54 12.71 13.14
N PRO A 34 11.81 12.99 14.23
CA PRO A 34 12.37 13.65 15.40
C PRO A 34 13.42 12.83 16.14
N ILE A 35 13.31 11.49 16.11
CA ILE A 35 14.29 10.61 16.78
C ILE A 35 15.65 10.72 16.09
N TYR A 36 15.68 10.76 14.77
CA TYR A 36 16.93 10.87 14.00
C TYR A 36 17.51 12.28 13.99
N SER A 37 16.68 13.33 14.13
CA SER A 37 17.16 14.72 14.22
C SER A 37 17.87 15.05 15.52
N LEU A 38 17.73 14.22 16.55
CA LEU A 38 18.39 14.38 17.87
C LEU A 38 19.83 13.87 17.91
N TYR A 39 20.34 13.22 16.85
CA TYR A 39 21.74 12.79 16.78
C TYR A 39 22.59 13.89 16.12
N PRO A 40 23.33 14.70 16.90
CA PRO A 40 24.14 15.76 16.34
C PRO A 40 25.48 15.20 15.81
N PHE A 41 25.97 15.78 14.79
CA PHE A 41 27.39 15.90 14.43
C PHE A 41 28.02 15.07 13.32
N GLN A 42 27.43 14.04 12.74
CA GLN A 42 28.08 13.41 11.56
C GLN A 42 27.24 13.49 10.26
N MET A 43 26.30 14.43 10.15
CA MET A 43 25.11 14.11 9.41
C MET A 43 24.57 15.15 8.40
N GLN A 44 25.37 16.00 7.81
CA GLN A 44 24.82 16.83 6.71
C GLN A 44 24.42 15.98 5.50
N PHE A 45 25.17 14.94 5.19
CA PHE A 45 24.83 14.00 4.14
C PHE A 45 23.64 13.10 4.53
N PHE A 46 23.61 12.61 5.76
CA PHE A 46 22.51 11.81 6.28
C PHE A 46 21.21 12.61 6.41
N SER A 47 21.24 13.90 6.74
CA SER A 47 20.05 14.76 6.78
C SER A 47 19.30 14.80 5.45
N PHE A 48 20.02 14.86 4.32
CA PHE A 48 19.39 14.85 3.00
C PHE A 48 18.72 13.50 2.70
N VAL A 49 19.41 12.40 2.97
CA VAL A 49 18.86 11.05 2.78
C VAL A 49 17.62 10.84 3.63
N PHE A 50 17.65 11.25 4.90
CA PHE A 50 16.50 11.15 5.80
C PHE A 50 15.31 12.00 5.32
N ALA A 51 15.56 13.21 4.83
CA ALA A 51 14.49 14.05 4.28
C ALA A 51 13.81 13.38 3.07
N VAL A 52 14.61 12.79 2.16
CA VAL A 52 14.08 12.05 1.02
C VAL A 52 13.25 10.85 1.48
N VAL A 53 13.74 10.07 2.44
CA VAL A 53 13.03 8.91 2.99
C VAL A 53 11.71 9.32 3.63
N LEU A 54 11.71 10.39 4.41
CA LEU A 54 10.50 10.91 5.03
C LEU A 54 9.48 11.34 3.96
N ILE A 55 9.90 12.10 2.96
CA ILE A 55 9.01 12.56 1.89
C ILE A 55 8.42 11.35 1.16
N VAL A 56 9.25 10.39 0.77
CA VAL A 56 8.81 9.18 0.07
C VAL A 56 7.88 8.36 0.97
N GLY A 57 8.21 8.19 2.25
CA GLY A 57 7.38 7.48 3.23
C GLY A 57 6.00 8.11 3.37
N VAL A 58 5.93 9.43 3.52
CA VAL A 58 4.66 10.16 3.61
C VAL A 58 3.85 10.06 2.32
N VAL A 59 4.48 10.27 1.16
CA VAL A 59 3.80 10.18 -0.14
C VAL A 59 3.24 8.78 -0.38
N CYS A 60 4.02 7.73 -0.12
CA CYS A 60 3.57 6.35 -0.28
C CYS A 60 2.46 5.99 0.72
N SER A 61 2.52 6.48 1.95
CA SER A 61 1.49 6.26 2.97
C SER A 61 0.17 6.93 2.58
N LEU A 62 0.21 8.17 2.10
CA LEU A 62 -0.96 8.87 1.55
C LEU A 62 -1.49 8.17 0.30
N GLY A 63 -0.59 7.65 -0.55
CA GLY A 63 -0.95 6.84 -1.70
C GLY A 63 -1.68 5.56 -1.31
N ALA A 64 -1.24 4.88 -0.25
CA ALA A 64 -1.92 3.70 0.29
C ALA A 64 -3.32 4.03 0.84
N ILE A 65 -3.46 5.15 1.56
CA ILE A 65 -4.77 5.64 2.02
C ILE A 65 -5.67 6.00 0.81
N HIS A 66 -5.10 6.58 -0.25
CA HIS A 66 -5.86 6.84 -1.47
C HIS A 66 -6.34 5.55 -2.15
N CYS A 67 -5.57 4.45 -2.07
CA CYS A 67 -6.00 3.14 -2.57
C CYS A 67 -7.26 2.63 -1.85
N PHE A 68 -7.49 2.98 -0.58
CA PHE A 68 -8.77 2.72 0.09
C PHE A 68 -9.95 3.36 -0.66
N THR A 69 -9.84 4.62 -1.08
CA THR A 69 -10.92 5.29 -1.82
C THR A 69 -11.16 4.66 -3.20
N LEU A 70 -10.12 4.16 -3.85
CA LEU A 70 -10.25 3.43 -5.11
C LEU A 70 -10.91 2.07 -4.90
N THR A 71 -10.57 1.37 -3.82
CA THR A 71 -11.16 0.07 -3.48
C THR A 71 -12.65 0.22 -3.16
N THR A 72 -13.06 1.25 -2.41
CA THR A 72 -14.47 1.54 -2.11
C THR A 72 -15.25 1.93 -3.36
N LYS A 73 -14.63 2.60 -4.32
CA LYS A 73 -15.22 2.91 -5.64
C LYS A 73 -15.21 1.71 -6.60
N ARG A 74 -14.75 0.54 -6.16
CA ARG A 74 -14.61 -0.69 -6.94
C ARG A 74 -13.65 -0.59 -8.14
N LEU A 75 -12.74 0.36 -8.13
CA LEU A 75 -11.64 0.48 -9.08
C LEU A 75 -10.48 -0.44 -8.66
N LEU A 76 -10.75 -1.74 -8.54
CA LEU A 76 -9.87 -2.73 -7.93
C LEU A 76 -8.56 -2.93 -8.70
N HIS A 77 -8.58 -2.75 -10.02
CA HIS A 77 -7.37 -2.83 -10.84
C HIS A 77 -6.36 -1.74 -10.48
N GLU A 78 -6.82 -0.49 -10.42
CA GLU A 78 -5.97 0.65 -10.09
C GLU A 78 -5.53 0.61 -8.63
N ALA A 79 -6.44 0.29 -7.72
CA ALA A 79 -6.13 0.12 -6.30
C ALA A 79 -5.08 -0.98 -6.08
N GLY A 80 -5.22 -2.12 -6.77
CA GLY A 80 -4.30 -3.24 -6.69
C GLY A 80 -2.90 -2.90 -7.19
N MET A 81 -2.78 -2.36 -8.42
CA MET A 81 -1.49 -1.96 -8.98
C MET A 81 -0.78 -0.91 -8.12
N ARG A 82 -1.48 0.17 -7.77
CA ARG A 82 -0.91 1.24 -6.95
C ARG A 82 -0.54 0.75 -5.55
N GLY A 83 -1.39 -0.09 -4.94
CA GLY A 83 -1.12 -0.68 -3.63
C GLY A 83 0.13 -1.55 -3.62
N ILE A 84 0.35 -2.38 -4.64
CA ILE A 84 1.57 -3.19 -4.77
C ILE A 84 2.80 -2.29 -4.92
N ILE A 85 2.74 -1.26 -5.77
CA ILE A 85 3.85 -0.33 -5.99
C ILE A 85 4.20 0.41 -4.69
N PHE A 86 3.21 1.02 -4.03
CA PHE A 86 3.45 1.75 -2.78
C PHE A 86 3.92 0.84 -1.65
N GLY A 87 3.33 -0.36 -1.52
CA GLY A 87 3.76 -1.34 -0.54
C GLY A 87 5.18 -1.84 -0.77
N ALA A 88 5.58 -2.08 -2.03
CA ALA A 88 6.94 -2.49 -2.37
C ALA A 88 7.96 -1.37 -2.07
N ILE A 89 7.65 -0.11 -2.39
CA ILE A 89 8.49 1.04 -2.06
C ILE A 89 8.64 1.16 -0.53
N LEU A 90 7.52 1.13 0.21
CA LEU A 90 7.55 1.18 1.67
C LEU A 90 8.38 0.03 2.28
N LEU A 91 8.26 -1.18 1.73
CA LEU A 91 9.02 -2.33 2.17
C LEU A 91 10.52 -2.15 1.89
N ALA A 92 10.88 -1.71 0.69
CA ALA A 92 12.27 -1.46 0.32
C ALA A 92 12.91 -0.40 1.23
N PHE A 93 12.18 0.66 1.57
CA PHE A 93 12.65 1.69 2.49
C PHE A 93 12.74 1.19 3.94
N SER A 94 11.78 0.41 4.42
CA SER A 94 11.82 -0.09 5.79
C SER A 94 12.91 -1.15 6.00
N VAL A 95 13.21 -1.98 5.01
CA VAL A 95 14.24 -3.01 5.10
C VAL A 95 15.62 -2.46 4.72
N GLY A 96 15.71 -1.63 3.67
CA GLY A 96 16.98 -1.17 3.12
C GLY A 96 17.69 -0.11 3.96
N LEU A 97 16.94 0.79 4.60
CA LEU A 97 17.50 1.90 5.38
C LEU A 97 17.71 1.57 6.86
N VAL A 98 17.06 0.55 7.36
CA VAL A 98 17.05 0.22 8.79
C VAL A 98 17.70 -1.13 9.08
N GLY A 99 18.35 -1.73 8.10
CA GLY A 99 19.03 -3.04 8.23
C GLY A 99 20.08 -3.16 9.36
N THR A 100 20.30 -2.09 10.12
CA THR A 100 21.26 -2.08 11.22
C THR A 100 20.64 -1.98 12.61
N ASN A 101 19.40 -1.48 12.75
CA ASN A 101 18.76 -1.30 14.06
C ASN A 101 17.44 -2.06 14.13
N ARG A 102 17.38 -3.06 15.02
CA ARG A 102 16.17 -3.84 15.33
C ARG A 102 15.19 -3.07 16.22
N ASP A 103 14.90 -1.83 15.89
CA ASP A 103 14.01 -0.99 16.68
C ASP A 103 12.55 -1.29 16.38
N LEU A 104 11.69 -1.03 17.36
CA LEU A 104 10.24 -1.23 17.26
C LEU A 104 9.65 -0.53 16.03
N ASN A 105 10.17 0.66 15.69
CA ASN A 105 9.75 1.44 14.52
C ASN A 105 10.01 0.72 13.19
N THR A 106 11.12 -0.03 13.09
CA THR A 106 11.43 -0.84 11.90
C THR A 106 10.44 -1.97 11.74
N GLY A 107 10.12 -2.66 12.82
CA GLY A 107 9.14 -3.75 12.83
C GLY A 107 7.76 -3.27 12.40
N LEU A 108 7.30 -2.14 12.94
CA LEU A 108 6.02 -1.54 12.58
C LEU A 108 5.98 -1.03 11.13
N GLY A 109 7.07 -0.40 10.66
CA GLY A 109 7.19 0.04 9.27
C GLY A 109 7.14 -1.12 8.29
N THR A 110 7.86 -2.20 8.56
CA THR A 110 7.85 -3.43 7.74
C THR A 110 6.48 -4.09 7.77
N ALA A 111 5.86 -4.23 8.93
CA ALA A 111 4.52 -4.80 9.06
C ALA A 111 3.48 -3.99 8.27
N SER A 112 3.51 -2.66 8.37
CA SER A 112 2.59 -1.79 7.63
C SER A 112 2.76 -1.91 6.11
N ALA A 113 4.00 -1.99 5.62
CA ALA A 113 4.29 -2.20 4.21
C ALA A 113 3.76 -3.54 3.70
N ILE A 114 3.91 -4.60 4.48
CA ILE A 114 3.36 -5.93 4.17
C ILE A 114 1.83 -5.88 4.10
N LEU A 115 1.16 -5.18 5.04
CA LEU A 115 -0.30 -5.02 5.00
C LEU A 115 -0.77 -4.34 3.72
N VAL A 116 -0.07 -3.27 3.29
CA VAL A 116 -0.38 -2.56 2.02
C VAL A 116 -0.16 -3.47 0.81
N LEU A 117 0.91 -4.28 0.80
CA LEU A 117 1.17 -5.26 -0.26
C LEU A 117 0.08 -6.32 -0.34
N ILE A 118 -0.33 -6.89 0.79
CA ILE A 118 -1.40 -7.90 0.85
C ILE A 118 -2.71 -7.29 0.35
N ALA A 119 -3.05 -6.07 0.78
CA ALA A 119 -4.25 -5.36 0.31
C ALA A 119 -4.22 -5.13 -1.20
N GLY A 120 -3.05 -4.74 -1.74
CA GLY A 120 -2.84 -4.58 -3.17
C GLY A 120 -3.01 -5.87 -3.94
N ALA A 121 -2.43 -6.97 -3.45
CA ALA A 121 -2.56 -8.30 -4.06
C ALA A 121 -4.01 -8.79 -4.07
N ILE A 122 -4.72 -8.66 -2.94
CA ILE A 122 -6.15 -9.03 -2.85
C ILE A 122 -6.96 -8.23 -3.86
N SER A 123 -6.79 -6.90 -3.91
CA SER A 123 -7.50 -6.03 -4.84
C SER A 123 -7.20 -6.39 -6.30
N TYR A 124 -5.95 -6.71 -6.60
CA TYR A 124 -5.53 -7.09 -7.95
C TYR A 124 -6.14 -8.43 -8.40
N VAL A 125 -6.17 -9.44 -7.53
CA VAL A 125 -6.77 -10.74 -7.81
C VAL A 125 -8.28 -10.64 -7.98
N LEU A 126 -8.94 -9.80 -7.17
CA LEU A 126 -10.40 -9.63 -7.24
C LEU A 126 -10.88 -8.85 -8.47
N ARG A 127 -9.97 -8.15 -9.19
CA ARG A 127 -10.32 -7.35 -10.38
C ARG A 127 -11.11 -8.15 -11.43
N GLU A 128 -10.67 -9.38 -11.69
CA GLU A 128 -11.29 -10.25 -12.72
C GLU A 128 -12.69 -10.71 -12.34
N SER A 129 -12.99 -10.72 -11.06
CA SER A 129 -14.28 -11.18 -10.57
C SER A 129 -15.38 -10.12 -10.63
N VAL A 130 -15.01 -8.85 -10.84
CA VAL A 130 -15.91 -7.69 -10.85
C VAL A 130 -16.15 -7.19 -12.28
N LEU A 131 -15.24 -7.49 -13.22
CA LEU A 131 -15.49 -7.20 -14.63
C LEU A 131 -16.71 -8.03 -15.08
N PRO A 132 -17.83 -7.41 -15.53
CA PRO A 132 -18.88 -8.17 -16.18
C PRO A 132 -18.23 -8.86 -17.39
N ARG A 133 -18.31 -10.20 -17.42
CA ARG A 133 -18.00 -10.93 -18.65
C ARG A 133 -18.85 -10.29 -19.74
N ALA A 134 -18.21 -9.62 -20.69
CA ALA A 134 -18.91 -9.09 -21.85
C ALA A 134 -19.80 -10.21 -22.40
N PRO A 135 -21.11 -9.99 -22.56
CA PRO A 135 -22.00 -11.03 -23.04
C PRO A 135 -21.45 -11.53 -24.38
N MET A 136 -21.28 -12.85 -24.48
CA MET A 136 -20.74 -13.52 -25.71
C MET A 136 -21.51 -13.15 -26.98
N LEU A 137 -22.67 -12.54 -26.84
CA LEU A 137 -23.53 -12.09 -27.93
C LEU A 137 -22.93 -11.00 -28.83
N MET A 138 -21.92 -10.25 -28.37
CA MET A 138 -21.25 -9.25 -29.22
C MET A 138 -20.20 -9.86 -30.16
N ARG A 139 -19.78 -11.09 -29.91
CA ARG A 139 -18.74 -11.72 -30.73
C ARG A 139 -19.30 -12.33 -32.03
N GLU A 140 -20.58 -12.68 -32.03
CA GLU A 140 -21.26 -13.22 -33.24
C GLU A 140 -21.69 -12.14 -34.22
N GLN A 141 -21.94 -10.90 -33.77
CA GLN A 141 -22.34 -9.80 -34.65
C GLN A 141 -21.20 -9.19 -35.47
N ILE A 142 -19.95 -9.46 -35.11
CA ILE A 142 -18.77 -8.97 -35.87
C ILE A 142 -18.29 -10.03 -36.90
N ALA A 143 -18.78 -11.26 -36.80
CA ALA A 143 -18.37 -12.37 -37.67
C ALA A 143 -19.39 -12.66 -38.79
N SER A 144 -20.48 -11.91 -38.86
CA SER A 144 -21.47 -11.93 -39.96
C SER A 144 -21.36 -10.69 -40.82
#